data_36e780c93a4b06a735ce1c9ef03493d6
#
_entry.id   36e780c93a4b06a735ce1c9ef03493d6
#
_cell.length_a   1.000
_cell.length_b   1.000
_cell.length_c   1.000
_cell.angle_alpha   90.00
_cell.angle_beta   90.00
_cell.angle_gamma   90.00
#
_symmetry.space_group_name_H-M   'P 1'
#
loop_
_entity.id
_entity.type
_entity.pdbx_description
1 polymer ?
#
loop_
_entity_poly.entity_id
_entity_poly.type
_entity_poly.pdbx_seq_one_letter_code
_entity_poly.pdbx_strand_id
1 'polypeptide(L)'
;KGISVKAKFEEDKPVIIVKIKAQLETEDNHKLSEKQEKGFTEKQLMDALRDKLKEYIDKQIKNGWEKAKEVKVDPFKYDARLYRKNAKKYEQTLSGTDALFEKLELRTDIDLLII
;
A
#
# COMPACT_ATOMS: atom_id res chain seq x y z
N LYS A 1 5.69 -8.62 -10.82
CA LYS A 1 4.41 -7.94 -10.67
C LYS A 1 3.52 -8.72 -9.72
N GLY A 2 3.20 -8.13 -8.60
CA GLY A 2 2.38 -8.82 -7.64
C GLY A 2 1.92 -7.94 -6.49
N ILE A 3 0.81 -8.35 -5.90
CA ILE A 3 0.25 -7.70 -4.73
C ILE A 3 0.11 -8.78 -3.67
N SER A 4 0.61 -8.52 -2.48
CA SER A 4 0.43 -9.41 -1.35
C SER A 4 0.01 -8.60 -0.13
N VAL A 5 -0.68 -9.26 0.79
CA VAL A 5 -1.15 -8.62 2.01
C VAL A 5 -0.62 -9.43 3.19
N LYS A 6 0.03 -8.74 4.11
CA LYS A 6 0.59 -9.36 5.29
C LYS A 6 -0.09 -8.81 6.53
N ALA A 7 -0.54 -9.69 7.41
CA ALA A 7 -1.15 -9.30 8.68
C ALA A 7 -0.18 -9.58 9.82
N LYS A 8 -0.14 -8.69 10.80
CA LYS A 8 0.62 -8.91 12.03
C LYS A 8 0.06 -8.09 13.17
N PHE A 9 0.50 -8.41 14.37
CA PHE A 9 0.23 -7.59 15.55
C PHE A 9 1.56 -7.04 16.06
N GLU A 10 1.60 -5.73 16.22
CA GLU A 10 2.73 -5.06 16.88
C GLU A 10 2.26 -4.73 18.29
N GLU A 11 2.69 -5.52 19.25
CA GLU A 11 2.15 -5.54 20.61
C GLU A 11 0.64 -5.84 20.52
N ASP A 12 -0.23 -4.91 20.87
CA ASP A 12 -1.67 -5.10 20.80
C ASP A 12 -2.30 -4.37 19.61
N LYS A 13 -1.47 -3.90 18.68
CA LYS A 13 -1.94 -3.13 17.53
C LYS A 13 -2.01 -3.99 16.29
N PRO A 14 -3.20 -4.12 15.67
CA PRO A 14 -3.30 -4.84 14.40
C PRO A 14 -2.70 -4.00 13.27
N VAL A 15 -1.88 -4.65 12.45
CA VAL A 15 -1.20 -4.00 11.33
C VAL A 15 -1.41 -4.83 10.07
N ILE A 16 -1.82 -4.17 9.02
CA ILE A 16 -1.88 -4.76 7.68
C ILE A 16 -0.86 -4.06 6.80
N ILE A 17 -0.02 -4.84 6.14
CA ILE A 17 0.98 -4.32 5.19
C ILE A 17 0.59 -4.80 3.80
N VAL A 18 0.27 -3.86 2.92
CA VAL A 18 0.00 -4.15 1.52
C VAL A 18 1.31 -3.99 0.76
N LYS A 19 1.82 -5.10 0.26
CA LYS A 19 3.07 -5.12 -0.51
C LYS A 19 2.74 -5.16 -1.98
N ILE A 20 3.30 -4.22 -2.74
CA ILE A 20 3.11 -4.14 -4.17
C ILE A 20 4.47 -4.15 -4.84
N LYS A 21 4.65 -5.10 -5.76
CA LYS A 21 5.83 -5.21 -6.59
C LYS A 21 5.38 -5.05 -8.04
N ALA A 22 5.89 -4.06 -8.72
CA ALA A 22 5.52 -3.81 -10.10
C ALA A 22 6.72 -3.37 -10.91
N GLN A 23 6.71 -3.76 -12.17
CA GLN A 23 7.71 -3.38 -13.14
C GLN A 23 7.01 -2.59 -14.24
N LEU A 24 7.50 -1.40 -14.50
CA LEU A 24 6.92 -0.50 -15.48
C LEU A 24 7.92 -0.31 -16.63
N GLU A 25 7.42 -0.42 -17.84
CA GLU A 25 8.22 -0.17 -19.03
C GLU A 25 7.91 1.21 -19.57
N THR A 26 8.96 1.95 -19.91
CA THR A 26 8.81 3.22 -20.59
C THR A 26 8.97 2.98 -22.10
N GLU A 27 7.87 3.06 -22.81
CA GLU A 27 7.89 2.82 -24.26
C GLU A 27 8.38 4.00 -25.06
N ASP A 28 8.29 5.18 -24.48
CA ASP A 28 8.55 6.41 -25.21
C ASP A 28 9.68 7.21 -24.58
N ASN A 29 10.84 7.16 -25.19
CA ASN A 29 12.00 7.92 -24.75
C ASN A 29 11.90 9.42 -25.09
N HIS A 30 10.95 9.84 -25.91
CA HIS A 30 10.80 11.23 -26.29
C HIS A 30 10.51 12.13 -25.08
N LYS A 31 9.66 11.70 -24.18
CA LYS A 31 9.36 12.47 -22.98
C LYS A 31 10.56 12.62 -22.08
N LEU A 32 11.36 11.57 -21.99
CA LEU A 32 12.59 11.60 -21.20
C LEU A 32 13.61 12.55 -21.84
N SER A 33 13.73 12.52 -23.17
CA SER A 33 14.64 13.39 -23.91
C SER A 33 14.28 14.87 -23.75
N GLU A 34 13.00 15.20 -23.86
CA GLU A 34 12.53 16.58 -23.67
C GLU A 34 12.87 17.11 -22.28
N LYS A 35 12.70 16.28 -21.25
CA LYS A 35 13.00 16.67 -19.89
C LYS A 35 14.50 16.71 -19.61
N GLN A 36 15.27 15.91 -20.31
CA GLN A 36 16.72 15.97 -20.24
C GLN A 36 17.22 17.32 -20.76
N GLU A 37 16.60 17.85 -21.80
CA GLU A 37 16.92 19.19 -22.32
C GLU A 37 16.69 20.28 -21.28
N LYS A 38 15.81 20.03 -20.29
CA LYS A 38 15.55 20.94 -19.19
C LYS A 38 16.51 20.75 -18.01
N GLY A 39 17.58 19.96 -18.20
CA GLY A 39 18.62 19.79 -17.19
C GLY A 39 18.46 18.61 -16.27
N PHE A 40 17.49 17.71 -16.53
CA PHE A 40 17.32 16.50 -15.73
C PHE A 40 18.04 15.33 -16.37
N THR A 41 18.71 14.52 -15.55
CA THR A 41 19.25 13.25 -16.01
C THR A 41 18.13 12.22 -16.12
N GLU A 42 18.34 11.21 -16.93
CA GLU A 42 17.39 10.10 -17.09
C GLU A 42 17.12 9.43 -15.74
N LYS A 43 18.15 9.23 -14.94
CA LYS A 43 18.01 8.64 -13.61
C LYS A 43 17.16 9.51 -12.69
N GLN A 44 17.37 10.83 -12.70
CA GLN A 44 16.59 11.76 -11.90
C GLN A 44 15.11 11.72 -12.27
N LEU A 45 14.81 11.64 -13.56
CA LEU A 45 13.43 11.51 -14.03
C LEU A 45 12.78 10.21 -13.60
N MET A 46 13.54 9.11 -13.71
CA MET A 46 13.05 7.79 -13.29
C MET A 46 12.75 7.77 -11.81
N ASP A 47 13.65 8.33 -11.00
CA ASP A 47 13.46 8.39 -9.55
C ASP A 47 12.26 9.26 -9.18
N ALA A 48 12.11 10.41 -9.82
CA ALA A 48 10.98 11.31 -9.59
C ALA A 48 9.65 10.65 -9.97
N LEU A 49 9.62 9.96 -11.10
CA LEU A 49 8.43 9.25 -11.56
C LEU A 49 8.07 8.12 -10.59
N ARG A 50 9.07 7.37 -10.16
CA ARG A 50 8.87 6.27 -9.19
C ARG A 50 8.27 6.81 -7.89
N ASP A 51 8.81 7.89 -7.36
CA ASP A 51 8.35 8.48 -6.12
C ASP A 51 6.91 8.98 -6.24
N LYS A 52 6.58 9.62 -7.34
CA LYS A 52 5.22 10.08 -7.61
C LYS A 52 4.23 8.94 -7.70
N LEU A 53 4.60 7.86 -8.36
CA LEU A 53 3.75 6.69 -8.49
C LEU A 53 3.54 5.98 -7.15
N LYS A 54 4.59 5.87 -6.35
CA LYS A 54 4.49 5.30 -5.00
C LYS A 54 3.53 6.11 -4.14
N GLU A 55 3.68 7.41 -4.16
CA GLU A 55 2.82 8.33 -3.42
C GLU A 55 1.36 8.20 -3.85
N TYR A 56 1.12 8.14 -5.15
CA TYR A 56 -0.21 7.97 -5.70
C TYR A 56 -0.85 6.64 -5.28
N ILE A 57 -0.12 5.55 -5.40
CA ILE A 57 -0.61 4.21 -5.03
C ILE A 57 -0.90 4.13 -3.53
N ASP A 58 0.03 4.63 -2.71
CA ASP A 58 -0.16 4.69 -1.26
C ASP A 58 -1.44 5.42 -0.89
N LYS A 59 -1.64 6.57 -1.50
CA LYS A 59 -2.82 7.39 -1.26
C LYS A 59 -4.11 6.68 -1.67
N GLN A 60 -4.10 5.99 -2.81
CA GLN A 60 -5.26 5.24 -3.28
C GLN A 60 -5.63 4.10 -2.33
N ILE A 61 -4.64 3.38 -1.83
CA ILE A 61 -4.86 2.29 -0.89
C ILE A 61 -5.46 2.82 0.42
N LYS A 62 -4.91 3.90 0.94
CA LYS A 62 -5.37 4.50 2.19
C LYS A 62 -6.77 5.12 2.04
N ASN A 63 -7.03 5.76 0.91
CA ASN A 63 -8.36 6.30 0.63
C ASN A 63 -9.41 5.20 0.54
N GLY A 64 -9.06 4.06 -0.08
CA GLY A 64 -9.94 2.90 -0.13
C GLY A 64 -10.30 2.39 1.25
N TRP A 65 -9.34 2.35 2.16
CA TRP A 65 -9.59 1.95 3.54
C TRP A 65 -10.45 2.96 4.29
N GLU A 66 -10.23 4.26 4.09
CA GLU A 66 -11.06 5.30 4.70
C GLU A 66 -12.52 5.19 4.24
N LYS A 67 -12.75 4.89 2.97
CA LYS A 67 -14.09 4.61 2.44
C LYS A 67 -14.72 3.39 3.11
N ALA A 68 -13.93 2.33 3.28
CA ALA A 68 -14.39 1.11 3.95
C ALA A 68 -14.84 1.39 5.38
N LYS A 69 -14.10 2.24 6.09
CA LYS A 69 -14.46 2.67 7.43
C LYS A 69 -15.79 3.42 7.46
N GLU A 70 -16.00 4.34 6.50
CA GLU A 70 -17.23 5.12 6.43
C GLU A 70 -18.47 4.23 6.29
N VAL A 71 -18.38 3.22 5.44
CA VAL A 71 -19.50 2.32 5.19
C VAL A 71 -19.51 1.11 6.11
N LYS A 72 -18.51 1.00 6.97
CA LYS A 72 -18.35 -0.09 7.95
C LYS A 72 -18.36 -1.47 7.30
N VAL A 73 -17.66 -1.60 6.20
CA VAL A 73 -17.48 -2.86 5.47
C VAL A 73 -15.98 -3.11 5.29
N ASP A 74 -15.55 -4.34 5.48
CA ASP A 74 -14.17 -4.77 5.24
C ASP A 74 -14.09 -5.60 3.96
N PRO A 75 -14.05 -4.97 2.77
CA PRO A 75 -14.04 -5.73 1.52
C PRO A 75 -12.73 -6.47 1.28
N PHE A 76 -11.68 -6.10 1.99
CA PHE A 76 -10.35 -6.69 1.85
C PHE A 76 -10.13 -7.87 2.78
N LYS A 77 -11.08 -8.14 3.65
CA LYS A 77 -11.03 -9.23 4.64
C LYS A 77 -9.81 -9.16 5.54
N TYR A 78 -9.45 -7.96 5.95
CA TYR A 78 -8.32 -7.73 6.85
C TYR A 78 -8.54 -8.41 8.21
N ASP A 79 -9.77 -8.41 8.70
CA ASP A 79 -10.07 -9.02 9.99
C ASP A 79 -9.85 -10.54 9.95
N ALA A 80 -10.25 -11.20 8.85
CA ALA A 80 -10.02 -12.64 8.67
C ALA A 80 -8.52 -12.95 8.59
N ARG A 81 -7.74 -12.08 7.96
CA ARG A 81 -6.29 -12.26 7.87
C ARG A 81 -5.63 -12.13 9.23
N LEU A 82 -6.07 -11.17 10.03
CA LEU A 82 -5.56 -10.97 11.38
C LEU A 82 -5.93 -12.15 12.28
N TYR A 83 -7.16 -12.63 12.18
CA TYR A 83 -7.61 -13.81 12.94
C TYR A 83 -6.75 -15.03 12.61
N ARG A 84 -6.51 -15.28 11.32
CA ARG A 84 -5.69 -16.42 10.90
C ARG A 84 -4.24 -16.29 11.36
N LYS A 85 -3.74 -15.06 11.46
CA LYS A 85 -2.38 -14.82 11.89
C LYS A 85 -2.19 -15.12 13.38
N ASN A 86 -3.12 -14.69 14.21
CA ASN A 86 -3.07 -14.93 15.65
C ASN A 86 -4.47 -14.77 16.24
N ALA A 87 -5.21 -15.88 16.30
CA ALA A 87 -6.59 -15.89 16.79
C ALA A 87 -6.71 -15.39 18.22
N LYS A 88 -5.75 -15.75 19.07
CA LYS A 88 -5.75 -15.35 20.47
C LYS A 88 -5.60 -13.85 20.65
N LYS A 89 -4.64 -13.24 19.94
CA LYS A 89 -4.45 -11.79 19.93
C LYS A 89 -5.66 -11.09 19.36
N TYR A 90 -6.22 -11.62 18.28
CA TYR A 90 -7.43 -11.08 17.67
C TYR A 90 -8.57 -10.99 18.67
N GLU A 91 -8.84 -12.08 19.40
CA GLU A 91 -9.91 -12.11 20.38
C GLU A 91 -9.66 -11.16 21.55
N GLN A 92 -8.40 -10.98 21.95
CA GLN A 92 -8.03 -10.09 23.03
C GLN A 92 -8.12 -8.60 22.64
N THR A 93 -7.83 -8.26 21.41
CA THR A 93 -7.69 -6.87 20.97
C THR A 93 -8.81 -6.38 20.08
N LEU A 94 -9.45 -7.27 19.34
CA LEU A 94 -10.46 -6.94 18.34
C LEU A 94 -11.74 -7.72 18.59
N SER A 95 -12.62 -7.16 19.41
CA SER A 95 -13.89 -7.81 19.69
C SER A 95 -14.99 -7.29 18.77
N GLY A 96 -14.79 -7.45 17.47
CA GLY A 96 -15.76 -7.05 16.45
C GLY A 96 -15.19 -6.10 15.40
N THR A 97 -15.99 -5.87 14.38
CA THR A 97 -15.57 -5.08 13.20
C THR A 97 -15.28 -3.62 13.53
N ASP A 98 -16.00 -3.05 14.48
CA ASP A 98 -15.80 -1.65 14.85
C ASP A 98 -14.41 -1.43 15.45
N ALA A 99 -13.94 -2.38 16.26
CA ALA A 99 -12.60 -2.30 16.83
C ALA A 99 -11.52 -2.35 15.73
N LEU A 100 -11.75 -3.13 14.69
CA LEU A 100 -10.84 -3.20 13.55
C LEU A 100 -10.72 -1.84 12.87
N PHE A 101 -11.83 -1.17 12.59
CA PHE A 101 -11.82 0.13 11.92
C PHE A 101 -11.14 1.21 12.75
N GLU A 102 -11.22 1.11 14.06
CA GLU A 102 -10.59 2.09 14.95
C GLU A 102 -9.09 1.84 15.15
N LYS A 103 -8.69 0.57 15.24
CA LYS A 103 -7.34 0.20 15.68
C LYS A 103 -6.38 -0.16 14.58
N LEU A 104 -6.88 -0.57 13.41
CA LEU A 104 -6.03 -1.03 12.32
C LEU A 104 -5.09 0.05 11.81
N GLU A 105 -3.81 -0.27 11.75
CA GLU A 105 -2.85 0.53 11.04
C GLU A 105 -2.59 -0.09 9.67
N LEU A 106 -2.82 0.67 8.62
CA LEU A 106 -2.58 0.23 7.25
C LEU A 106 -1.27 0.81 6.76
N ARG A 107 -0.36 -0.06 6.37
CA ARG A 107 0.94 0.32 5.81
C ARG A 107 1.05 -0.19 4.39
N THR A 108 1.84 0.51 3.60
CA THR A 108 2.15 0.08 2.23
C THR A 108 3.64 -0.12 2.09
N ASP A 109 3.99 -1.12 1.31
CA ASP A 109 5.38 -1.38 0.92
C ASP A 109 5.38 -1.54 -0.59
N ILE A 110 5.75 -0.48 -1.29
CA ILE A 110 5.63 -0.39 -2.74
C ILE A 110 7.01 -0.39 -3.36
N ASP A 111 7.27 -1.42 -4.15
CA ASP A 111 8.52 -1.59 -4.87
C ASP A 111 8.23 -1.49 -6.36
N LEU A 112 8.67 -0.39 -6.96
CA LEU A 112 8.47 -0.12 -8.38
C LEU A 112 9.81 -0.12 -9.10
N LEU A 113 9.91 -0.93 -10.12
CA LEU A 113 11.05 -0.94 -11.03
C LEU A 113 10.61 -0.34 -12.36
N ILE A 114 11.31 0.70 -12.79
CA ILE A 114 11.05 1.35 -14.07
C ILE A 114 12.20 1.05 -15.02
N ILE A 115 11.89 0.45 -16.15
CA ILE A 115 12.88 0.09 -17.15
C ILE A 115 12.55 0.67 -18.51
#